data_f32d891d1746d984467d074cd8c06502
#
_entry.id   f32d891d1746d984467d074cd8c06502
#
_cell.length_a   1.000
_cell.length_b   1.000
_cell.length_c   1.000
_cell.angle_alpha   90.00
_cell.angle_beta   90.00
_cell.angle_gamma   90.00
#
_symmetry.space_group_name_H-M   'P 1'
#
loop_
_entity.id
_entity.type
_entity.pdbx_description
1 polymer ?
#
loop_
_entity_poly.entity_id
_entity_poly.type
_entity_poly.pdbx_seq_one_letter_code
_entity_poly.pdbx_strand_id
1 'polypeptide(L)'
;MKTVLRALFSRKKFTVLAVATALTLGTASAALAGSGVGGVFNLGKTNTVNAITTLVGSVSGPSLRIDNNSTNSAATALDLQVEPGKTPMKVNSPTKVANLNADRLDDKSAEELSRVAVMNTAATTEIPADGTPVTYGSELSITAPAAGFVRINGNVTVLDSGCSVVCEFQAHARHINSGALSIPQEDEAYTGRGNAGLDAVFPVSAGVNTFDIRLQRFGGGNGLLHGWWGVLTAEYTPYGSTGTGTLSASGPAVASEGPIDKELPKP
;
A
#
# COMPACT_ATOMS: atom_id res chain seq x y z
N MET A 1 -75.87 11.41 -52.61
CA MET A 1 -74.94 11.67 -51.50
C MET A 1 -75.39 11.08 -50.16
N LYS A 2 -76.67 11.05 -49.82
CA LYS A 2 -77.17 10.48 -48.53
C LYS A 2 -76.98 8.96 -48.38
N THR A 3 -76.97 8.19 -49.45
CA THR A 3 -76.90 6.73 -49.45
C THR A 3 -75.47 6.19 -49.15
N VAL A 4 -74.43 6.92 -49.56
CA VAL A 4 -73.05 6.52 -49.37
C VAL A 4 -72.60 6.74 -47.89
N LEU A 5 -73.10 7.79 -47.25
CA LEU A 5 -72.79 8.04 -45.83
C LEU A 5 -73.40 6.96 -44.90
N ARG A 6 -74.59 6.44 -45.21
CA ARG A 6 -75.22 5.37 -44.40
C ARG A 6 -74.49 4.02 -44.50
N ALA A 7 -73.82 3.76 -45.62
CA ALA A 7 -73.01 2.53 -45.73
C ALA A 7 -71.68 2.57 -44.90
N LEU A 8 -71.14 3.74 -44.69
CA LEU A 8 -69.92 3.94 -43.92
C LEU A 8 -70.20 3.86 -42.40
N PHE A 9 -71.39 4.19 -41.93
CA PHE A 9 -71.79 4.22 -40.55
C PHE A 9 -72.62 3.01 -40.07
N SER A 10 -72.50 1.86 -40.75
CA SER A 10 -73.14 0.67 -40.23
C SER A 10 -72.50 0.33 -38.91
N ARG A 11 -73.28 0.05 -37.86
CA ARG A 11 -72.80 -0.19 -36.45
C ARG A 11 -71.64 -1.19 -36.43
N LYS A 12 -71.69 -2.23 -37.25
CA LYS A 12 -70.66 -3.26 -37.30
C LYS A 12 -69.31 -2.73 -37.83
N LYS A 13 -69.32 -1.85 -38.87
CA LYS A 13 -68.08 -1.27 -39.48
C LYS A 13 -67.46 -0.23 -38.54
N PHE A 14 -68.29 0.54 -37.81
CA PHE A 14 -67.83 1.50 -36.84
C PHE A 14 -67.19 0.81 -35.62
N THR A 15 -67.76 -0.29 -35.16
CA THR A 15 -67.18 -1.08 -34.07
C THR A 15 -65.85 -1.69 -34.47
N VAL A 16 -65.70 -2.24 -35.67
CA VAL A 16 -64.43 -2.79 -36.18
C VAL A 16 -63.37 -1.70 -36.29
N LEU A 17 -63.72 -0.53 -36.82
CA LEU A 17 -62.80 0.60 -36.92
C LEU A 17 -62.36 1.12 -35.53
N ALA A 18 -63.28 1.25 -34.60
CA ALA A 18 -63.01 1.67 -33.25
C ALA A 18 -62.11 0.69 -32.47
N VAL A 19 -62.32 -0.61 -32.65
CA VAL A 19 -61.48 -1.65 -32.03
C VAL A 19 -60.11 -1.69 -32.69
N ALA A 20 -60.00 -1.57 -33.99
CA ALA A 20 -58.72 -1.51 -34.70
C ALA A 20 -57.92 -0.27 -34.28
N THR A 21 -58.55 0.90 -34.13
CA THR A 21 -57.90 2.12 -33.66
C THR A 21 -57.44 2.03 -32.19
N ALA A 22 -58.28 1.45 -31.33
CA ALA A 22 -57.91 1.22 -29.94
C ALA A 22 -56.77 0.21 -29.80
N LEU A 23 -56.75 -0.83 -30.62
CA LEU A 23 -55.65 -1.80 -30.64
C LEU A 23 -54.32 -1.20 -31.11
N THR A 24 -54.36 -0.38 -32.14
CA THR A 24 -53.14 0.32 -32.65
C THR A 24 -52.65 1.39 -31.71
N LEU A 25 -53.51 2.14 -31.05
CA LEU A 25 -53.17 3.11 -30.02
C LEU A 25 -52.67 2.42 -28.73
N GLY A 26 -53.24 1.30 -28.34
CA GLY A 26 -52.79 0.52 -27.22
C GLY A 26 -51.41 -0.15 -27.40
N THR A 27 -51.09 -0.55 -28.61
CA THR A 27 -49.75 -1.12 -28.90
C THR A 27 -48.70 -0.07 -29.15
N ALA A 28 -49.08 1.13 -29.59
CA ALA A 28 -48.12 2.23 -29.80
C ALA A 28 -47.50 2.76 -28.50
N SER A 29 -48.23 2.67 -27.39
CA SER A 29 -47.68 3.08 -26.07
C SER A 29 -46.63 2.12 -25.50
N ALA A 30 -46.57 0.88 -25.99
CA ALA A 30 -45.55 -0.09 -25.58
C ALA A 30 -44.23 0.02 -26.34
N ALA A 31 -44.18 0.83 -27.39
CA ALA A 31 -43.01 0.96 -28.29
C ALA A 31 -42.18 2.23 -28.08
N LEU A 32 -42.54 3.07 -27.12
CA LEU A 32 -41.70 4.23 -26.77
C LEU A 32 -40.49 3.74 -25.98
N ALA A 33 -39.44 3.39 -26.73
CA ALA A 33 -38.13 3.15 -26.17
C ALA A 33 -37.69 4.39 -25.37
N GLY A 34 -37.63 4.24 -24.06
CA GLY A 34 -37.39 5.37 -23.17
C GLY A 34 -36.00 5.97 -23.35
N SER A 35 -36.00 7.18 -23.91
CA SER A 35 -34.89 8.09 -23.72
C SER A 35 -35.42 9.35 -23.03
N GLY A 36 -34.65 9.89 -22.09
CA GLY A 36 -35.06 11.05 -21.30
C GLY A 36 -35.73 10.71 -19.97
N VAL A 37 -36.07 11.76 -19.23
CA VAL A 37 -36.70 11.64 -17.90
C VAL A 37 -38.11 11.06 -18.02
N GLY A 38 -38.42 10.05 -17.18
CA GLY A 38 -39.72 9.35 -17.23
C GLY A 38 -39.83 8.25 -18.28
N GLY A 39 -38.80 8.01 -19.08
CA GLY A 39 -38.76 6.91 -20.02
C GLY A 39 -38.63 5.53 -19.34
N VAL A 40 -39.05 4.48 -20.03
CA VAL A 40 -38.93 3.10 -19.58
C VAL A 40 -37.50 2.60 -19.77
N PHE A 41 -37.05 1.73 -18.86
CA PHE A 41 -35.76 1.06 -18.97
C PHE A 41 -35.85 -0.08 -19.96
N ASN A 42 -35.24 0.10 -21.15
CA ASN A 42 -35.31 -0.86 -22.23
C ASN A 42 -34.12 -1.82 -22.22
N LEU A 43 -34.40 -3.10 -22.12
CA LEU A 43 -33.38 -4.14 -22.17
C LEU A 43 -32.76 -4.24 -23.57
N GLY A 44 -31.45 -4.40 -23.63
CA GLY A 44 -30.69 -4.51 -24.87
C GLY A 44 -30.60 -3.21 -25.68
N LYS A 45 -30.92 -2.06 -25.12
CA LYS A 45 -30.82 -0.73 -25.71
C LYS A 45 -30.09 0.23 -24.80
N THR A 46 -29.53 1.29 -25.41
CA THR A 46 -29.01 2.43 -24.64
C THR A 46 -30.18 3.24 -24.10
N ASN A 47 -30.18 3.45 -22.78
CA ASN A 47 -31.14 4.29 -22.09
C ASN A 47 -30.42 5.57 -21.65
N THR A 48 -30.78 6.71 -22.26
CA THR A 48 -30.17 8.01 -21.95
C THR A 48 -31.13 8.85 -21.15
N VAL A 49 -30.66 9.29 -19.96
CA VAL A 49 -31.39 10.20 -19.09
C VAL A 49 -30.46 11.33 -18.62
N ASN A 50 -31.04 12.51 -18.40
CA ASN A 50 -30.33 13.69 -17.87
C ASN A 50 -30.76 14.03 -16.42
N ALA A 51 -31.33 13.05 -15.72
CA ALA A 51 -31.74 13.13 -14.32
C ALA A 51 -31.35 11.86 -13.56
N ILE A 52 -31.37 11.92 -12.24
CA ILE A 52 -31.06 10.77 -11.38
C ILE A 52 -32.14 9.69 -11.57
N THR A 53 -31.71 8.46 -11.83
CA THR A 53 -32.57 7.27 -11.74
C THR A 53 -32.39 6.65 -10.37
N THR A 54 -33.45 6.58 -9.58
CA THR A 54 -33.43 6.03 -8.23
C THR A 54 -34.20 4.72 -8.17
N LEU A 55 -33.55 3.67 -7.65
CA LEU A 55 -34.19 2.39 -7.32
C LEU A 55 -34.34 2.34 -5.80
N VAL A 56 -35.59 2.30 -5.33
CA VAL A 56 -35.90 2.20 -3.89
C VAL A 56 -36.63 0.90 -3.66
N GLY A 57 -36.12 0.07 -2.76
CA GLY A 57 -36.72 -1.20 -2.41
C GLY A 57 -36.67 -1.42 -0.90
N SER A 58 -37.76 -2.01 -0.37
CA SER A 58 -37.86 -2.47 1.02
C SER A 58 -37.99 -3.99 1.02
N VAL A 59 -36.90 -4.67 0.65
CA VAL A 59 -36.87 -6.13 0.49
C VAL A 59 -35.77 -6.72 1.36
N SER A 60 -35.95 -7.97 1.78
CA SER A 60 -34.95 -8.69 2.59
C SER A 60 -33.68 -9.13 1.82
N GLY A 61 -33.63 -8.86 0.54
CA GLY A 61 -32.52 -9.18 -0.36
C GLY A 61 -32.05 -7.96 -1.17
N PRO A 62 -31.23 -8.16 -2.20
CA PRO A 62 -30.75 -7.07 -3.03
C PRO A 62 -31.89 -6.41 -3.82
N SER A 63 -31.95 -5.08 -3.81
CA SER A 63 -32.90 -4.32 -4.65
C SER A 63 -32.56 -4.36 -6.13
N LEU A 64 -31.31 -4.61 -6.49
CA LEU A 64 -30.83 -4.81 -7.86
C LEU A 64 -29.88 -6.00 -7.86
N ARG A 65 -30.12 -6.96 -8.73
CA ARG A 65 -29.22 -8.07 -9.01
C ARG A 65 -28.87 -8.05 -10.50
N ILE A 66 -27.57 -8.04 -10.79
CA ILE A 66 -27.04 -8.14 -12.16
C ILE A 66 -26.23 -9.43 -12.21
N ASP A 67 -26.55 -10.31 -13.17
CA ASP A 67 -25.91 -11.60 -13.33
C ASP A 67 -25.49 -11.76 -14.79
N ASN A 68 -24.19 -11.96 -15.02
CA ASN A 68 -23.64 -12.22 -16.33
C ASN A 68 -23.03 -13.63 -16.35
N ASN A 69 -23.75 -14.58 -16.91
CA ASN A 69 -23.38 -15.99 -16.97
C ASN A 69 -22.46 -16.34 -18.17
N SER A 70 -21.89 -15.35 -18.83
CA SER A 70 -20.95 -15.58 -19.92
C SER A 70 -19.66 -16.23 -19.42
N THR A 71 -19.17 -17.22 -20.13
CA THR A 71 -17.86 -17.88 -19.88
C THR A 71 -16.70 -17.15 -20.55
N ASN A 72 -16.96 -16.04 -21.24
CA ASN A 72 -15.90 -15.23 -21.86
C ASN A 72 -15.07 -14.53 -20.80
N SER A 73 -13.75 -14.52 -20.94
CA SER A 73 -12.82 -13.91 -19.99
C SER A 73 -12.99 -12.40 -19.82
N ALA A 74 -13.63 -11.72 -20.80
CA ALA A 74 -13.94 -10.28 -20.74
C ALA A 74 -15.34 -10.00 -20.16
N ALA A 75 -16.08 -11.03 -19.70
CA ALA A 75 -17.42 -10.86 -19.17
C ALA A 75 -17.40 -10.04 -17.87
N THR A 76 -18.17 -8.98 -17.84
CA THR A 76 -18.35 -8.09 -16.68
C THR A 76 -19.85 -7.97 -16.38
N ALA A 77 -20.23 -8.06 -15.10
CA ALA A 77 -21.61 -7.89 -14.70
C ALA A 77 -22.02 -6.42 -14.55
N LEU A 78 -21.12 -5.57 -14.13
CA LEU A 78 -21.35 -4.14 -13.94
C LEU A 78 -20.09 -3.36 -14.34
N ASP A 79 -20.22 -2.45 -15.27
CA ASP A 79 -19.20 -1.49 -15.67
C ASP A 79 -19.67 -0.07 -15.32
N LEU A 80 -18.96 0.61 -14.44
CA LEU A 80 -19.26 1.97 -13.99
C LEU A 80 -18.24 2.94 -14.56
N GLN A 81 -18.64 3.71 -15.55
CA GLN A 81 -17.78 4.66 -16.24
C GLN A 81 -18.15 6.09 -15.87
N VAL A 82 -17.14 6.87 -15.50
CA VAL A 82 -17.25 8.30 -15.21
C VAL A 82 -16.06 9.04 -15.80
N GLU A 83 -16.20 10.33 -15.96
CA GLU A 83 -15.09 11.18 -16.39
C GLU A 83 -13.94 11.17 -15.36
N PRO A 84 -12.69 11.35 -15.80
CA PRO A 84 -11.53 11.38 -14.90
C PRO A 84 -11.73 12.33 -13.71
N GLY A 85 -11.32 11.88 -12.53
CA GLY A 85 -11.44 12.64 -11.28
C GLY A 85 -12.84 12.62 -10.65
N LYS A 86 -13.75 11.76 -11.14
CA LYS A 86 -15.07 11.54 -10.53
C LYS A 86 -15.15 10.19 -9.85
N THR A 87 -15.96 10.10 -8.81
CA THR A 87 -16.15 8.86 -8.04
C THR A 87 -17.18 7.96 -8.74
N PRO A 88 -16.79 6.76 -9.21
CA PRO A 88 -17.70 5.86 -9.94
C PRO A 88 -18.74 5.21 -9.02
N MET A 89 -18.43 5.03 -7.74
CA MET A 89 -19.32 4.40 -6.77
C MET A 89 -19.19 5.06 -5.40
N LYS A 90 -20.33 5.27 -4.72
CA LYS A 90 -20.38 5.75 -3.35
C LYS A 90 -21.21 4.78 -2.51
N VAL A 91 -20.66 4.29 -1.42
CA VAL A 91 -21.35 3.48 -0.40
C VAL A 91 -21.44 4.26 0.91
N ASN A 92 -22.54 4.15 1.64
CA ASN A 92 -22.76 4.84 2.90
C ASN A 92 -22.65 3.93 4.12
N SER A 93 -22.39 2.63 3.91
CA SER A 93 -22.27 1.65 4.99
C SER A 93 -20.81 1.36 5.30
N PRO A 94 -20.41 1.31 6.59
CA PRO A 94 -19.09 0.85 7.01
C PRO A 94 -18.95 -0.67 7.02
N THR A 95 -20.02 -1.41 6.72
CA THR A 95 -19.99 -2.88 6.70
C THR A 95 -19.10 -3.37 5.56
N LYS A 96 -18.20 -4.31 5.88
CA LYS A 96 -17.29 -4.89 4.91
C LYS A 96 -18.05 -5.54 3.74
N VAL A 97 -17.67 -5.20 2.52
CA VAL A 97 -18.08 -5.91 1.32
C VAL A 97 -17.21 -7.16 1.19
N ALA A 98 -17.80 -8.34 1.39
CA ALA A 98 -17.07 -9.60 1.24
C ALA A 98 -16.63 -9.80 -0.22
N ASN A 99 -15.44 -10.38 -0.40
CA ASN A 99 -14.87 -10.72 -1.72
C ASN A 99 -14.63 -9.51 -2.66
N LEU A 100 -14.61 -8.28 -2.12
CA LEU A 100 -14.14 -7.16 -2.91
C LEU A 100 -12.63 -7.26 -3.08
N ASN A 101 -12.18 -7.57 -4.29
CA ASN A 101 -10.76 -7.50 -4.67
C ASN A 101 -10.50 -6.11 -5.25
N ALA A 102 -9.80 -5.29 -4.49
CA ALA A 102 -9.35 -3.96 -4.93
C ALA A 102 -7.84 -4.03 -5.19
N ASP A 103 -7.43 -3.90 -6.43
CA ASP A 103 -6.01 -3.92 -6.81
C ASP A 103 -5.23 -2.73 -6.23
N ARG A 104 -5.94 -1.63 -5.95
CA ARG A 104 -5.37 -0.41 -5.40
C ARG A 104 -6.22 0.14 -4.26
N LEU A 105 -5.55 0.59 -3.21
CA LEU A 105 -6.11 1.39 -2.12
C LEU A 105 -5.44 2.77 -2.16
N ASP A 106 -6.22 3.83 -2.37
CA ASP A 106 -5.69 5.20 -2.52
C ASP A 106 -4.57 5.30 -3.58
N ASP A 107 -4.80 4.72 -4.76
CA ASP A 107 -3.84 4.60 -5.86
C ASP A 107 -2.58 3.79 -5.52
N LYS A 108 -2.55 3.09 -4.38
CA LYS A 108 -1.45 2.23 -3.96
C LYS A 108 -1.80 0.76 -4.14
N SER A 109 -0.93 0.02 -4.78
CA SER A 109 -1.00 -1.44 -4.79
C SER A 109 -0.56 -2.01 -3.42
N ALA A 110 -0.89 -3.27 -3.15
CA ALA A 110 -0.42 -3.94 -1.94
C ALA A 110 1.11 -3.95 -1.83
N GLU A 111 1.81 -4.06 -2.95
CA GLU A 111 3.27 -4.02 -3.02
C GLU A 111 3.86 -2.63 -2.71
N GLU A 112 3.07 -1.57 -2.90
CA GLU A 112 3.47 -0.20 -2.59
C GLU A 112 3.20 0.18 -1.13
N LEU A 113 2.36 -0.59 -0.42
CA LEU A 113 2.02 -0.33 0.97
C LEU A 113 3.04 -0.88 1.96
N SER A 114 3.75 -1.93 1.59
CA SER A 114 4.76 -2.57 2.45
C SER A 114 5.83 -3.23 1.59
N ARG A 115 7.08 -3.02 1.94
CA ARG A 115 8.23 -3.67 1.32
C ARG A 115 9.17 -4.14 2.40
N VAL A 116 9.74 -5.31 2.20
CA VAL A 116 10.73 -5.91 3.10
C VAL A 116 11.95 -6.33 2.30
N ALA A 117 13.13 -6.03 2.82
CA ALA A 117 14.39 -6.51 2.31
C ALA A 117 15.20 -7.11 3.45
N VAL A 118 15.97 -8.13 3.17
CA VAL A 118 16.80 -8.82 4.16
C VAL A 118 18.21 -9.02 3.61
N MET A 119 19.20 -8.74 4.44
CA MET A 119 20.60 -9.06 4.20
C MET A 119 21.07 -10.03 5.29
N ASN A 120 21.71 -11.11 4.87
CA ASN A 120 22.46 -11.99 5.75
C ASN A 120 23.91 -11.96 5.30
N THR A 121 24.83 -11.82 6.24
CA THR A 121 26.27 -11.84 5.94
C THR A 121 27.00 -12.75 6.93
N ALA A 122 27.99 -13.44 6.42
CA ALA A 122 28.91 -14.29 7.18
C ALA A 122 30.36 -13.97 6.79
N ALA A 123 30.66 -12.71 6.56
CA ALA A 123 32.00 -12.24 6.25
C ALA A 123 32.81 -12.02 7.52
N THR A 124 34.12 -12.21 7.46
CA THR A 124 35.04 -11.82 8.54
C THR A 124 35.60 -10.45 8.21
N THR A 125 35.26 -9.45 9.03
CA THR A 125 35.74 -8.07 8.89
C THR A 125 36.45 -7.66 10.16
N GLU A 126 37.72 -7.31 10.09
CA GLU A 126 38.49 -6.80 11.23
C GLU A 126 37.94 -5.44 11.66
N ILE A 127 37.79 -5.26 12.98
CA ILE A 127 37.39 -3.99 13.60
C ILE A 127 38.69 -3.38 14.17
N PRO A 128 39.18 -2.27 13.59
CA PRO A 128 40.45 -1.69 13.98
C PRO A 128 40.50 -1.27 15.44
N ALA A 129 41.65 -1.49 16.06
CA ALA A 129 41.87 -1.13 17.46
C ALA A 129 41.95 0.38 17.71
N ASP A 130 42.20 1.17 16.66
CA ASP A 130 42.28 2.64 16.69
C ASP A 130 40.90 3.32 16.73
N GLY A 131 39.83 2.53 16.78
CA GLY A 131 38.48 3.06 16.78
C GLY A 131 37.96 3.54 15.40
N THR A 132 38.67 3.23 14.32
CA THR A 132 38.17 3.57 12.98
C THR A 132 36.92 2.74 12.64
N PRO A 133 35.78 3.35 12.31
CA PRO A 133 34.56 2.60 11.95
C PRO A 133 34.71 1.85 10.64
N VAL A 134 34.27 0.60 10.61
CA VAL A 134 34.27 -0.24 9.40
C VAL A 134 32.86 -0.63 8.96
N THR A 135 32.64 -0.78 7.66
CA THR A 135 31.41 -1.38 7.14
C THR A 135 31.50 -2.89 7.28
N TYR A 136 30.45 -3.49 7.80
CA TYR A 136 30.36 -4.94 7.93
C TYR A 136 29.32 -5.53 6.99
N GLY A 137 29.76 -6.50 6.21
CA GLY A 137 28.91 -7.23 5.27
C GLY A 137 28.59 -6.46 3.99
N SER A 138 27.53 -6.87 3.35
CA SER A 138 27.01 -6.26 2.12
C SER A 138 26.04 -5.13 2.44
N GLU A 139 25.76 -4.31 1.45
CA GLU A 139 24.71 -3.30 1.53
C GLU A 139 23.33 -3.93 1.35
N LEU A 140 22.35 -3.43 2.10
CA LEU A 140 20.94 -3.77 1.98
C LEU A 140 20.19 -2.65 1.28
N SER A 141 19.60 -2.93 0.12
CA SER A 141 18.82 -1.92 -0.61
C SER A 141 17.33 -2.23 -0.59
N ILE A 142 16.52 -1.19 -0.41
CA ILE A 142 15.06 -1.22 -0.51
C ILE A 142 14.59 -0.04 -1.36
N THR A 143 13.67 -0.29 -2.30
CA THR A 143 13.10 0.78 -3.11
C THR A 143 11.83 1.32 -2.45
N ALA A 144 11.84 2.56 -2.01
CA ALA A 144 10.67 3.25 -1.50
C ALA A 144 9.84 3.83 -2.67
N PRO A 145 8.56 3.51 -2.80
CA PRO A 145 7.71 4.05 -3.88
C PRO A 145 7.36 5.53 -3.69
N ALA A 146 7.47 6.03 -2.47
CA ALA A 146 7.23 7.41 -2.08
C ALA A 146 8.13 7.77 -0.89
N ALA A 147 8.10 9.02 -0.44
CA ALA A 147 8.68 9.39 0.84
C ALA A 147 7.99 8.62 1.99
N GLY A 148 8.77 8.21 2.98
CA GLY A 148 8.27 7.39 4.08
C GLY A 148 9.34 7.14 5.12
N PHE A 149 9.19 6.01 5.82
CA PHE A 149 10.16 5.54 6.80
C PHE A 149 10.63 4.14 6.44
N VAL A 150 11.88 3.85 6.75
CA VAL A 150 12.40 2.48 6.77
C VAL A 150 12.80 2.15 8.19
N ARG A 151 12.16 1.11 8.75
CA ARG A 151 12.61 0.49 9.98
C ARG A 151 13.71 -0.51 9.65
N ILE A 152 14.80 -0.39 10.35
CA ILE A 152 15.91 -1.33 10.32
C ILE A 152 15.88 -2.12 11.63
N ASN A 153 15.90 -3.43 11.50
CA ASN A 153 16.07 -4.35 12.62
C ASN A 153 17.14 -5.37 12.25
N GLY A 154 18.01 -5.70 13.20
CA GLY A 154 19.08 -6.62 12.92
C GLY A 154 19.88 -7.04 14.14
N ASN A 155 20.90 -7.82 13.87
CA ASN A 155 21.88 -8.27 14.85
C ASN A 155 23.22 -8.46 14.19
N VAL A 156 24.29 -8.21 14.92
CA VAL A 156 25.64 -8.55 14.50
C VAL A 156 26.39 -9.27 15.61
N THR A 157 27.05 -10.35 15.26
CA THR A 157 27.95 -11.10 16.13
C THR A 157 29.39 -10.68 15.83
N VAL A 158 30.12 -10.32 16.88
CA VAL A 158 31.54 -9.99 16.85
C VAL A 158 32.30 -11.09 17.55
N LEU A 159 33.41 -11.53 16.95
CA LEU A 159 34.34 -12.47 17.53
C LEU A 159 35.49 -11.72 18.17
N ASP A 160 35.85 -12.12 19.35
CA ASP A 160 37.12 -11.80 20.00
C ASP A 160 38.17 -12.86 19.65
N SER A 161 39.35 -12.39 19.24
CA SER A 161 40.52 -13.21 18.96
C SER A 161 41.70 -12.67 19.75
N GLY A 162 41.73 -13.04 21.05
CA GLY A 162 42.88 -12.78 21.92
C GLY A 162 42.82 -11.45 22.70
N CYS A 163 41.65 -10.90 22.97
CA CYS A 163 41.54 -9.83 23.96
C CYS A 163 41.93 -10.35 25.35
N SER A 164 42.96 -9.78 25.89
CA SER A 164 43.44 -10.14 27.22
C SER A 164 42.54 -9.60 28.34
N VAL A 165 41.72 -8.63 28.01
CA VAL A 165 40.63 -8.05 28.82
C VAL A 165 39.44 -7.87 27.87
N VAL A 166 38.28 -7.51 28.41
CA VAL A 166 37.10 -7.19 27.61
C VAL A 166 37.45 -6.22 26.51
N CYS A 167 37.01 -6.54 25.29
CA CYS A 167 37.07 -5.63 24.15
C CYS A 167 35.67 -5.09 23.87
N GLU A 168 35.52 -3.78 23.96
CA GLU A 168 34.26 -3.09 23.81
C GLU A 168 34.08 -2.66 22.34
N PHE A 169 32.89 -2.86 21.81
CA PHE A 169 32.54 -2.44 20.46
C PHE A 169 31.14 -1.85 20.43
N GLN A 170 30.90 -1.07 19.37
CA GLN A 170 29.58 -0.53 19.07
C GLN A 170 29.18 -0.86 17.64
N ALA A 171 27.87 -1.06 17.44
CA ALA A 171 27.27 -1.28 16.16
C ALA A 171 26.23 -0.22 15.85
N HIS A 172 26.17 0.23 14.58
CA HIS A 172 25.17 1.15 14.10
C HIS A 172 24.55 0.59 12.82
N ALA A 173 23.26 0.83 12.61
CA ALA A 173 22.70 0.85 11.27
C ALA A 173 22.97 2.23 10.64
N ARG A 174 23.41 2.26 9.38
CA ARG A 174 23.64 3.50 8.63
C ARG A 174 22.73 3.54 7.40
N HIS A 175 22.08 4.66 7.19
CA HIS A 175 21.44 5.00 5.91
C HIS A 175 22.47 5.69 5.03
N ILE A 176 22.99 4.98 4.01
CA ILE A 176 24.12 5.44 3.19
C ILE A 176 23.77 6.71 2.42
N ASN A 177 22.56 6.80 1.87
CA ASN A 177 22.14 7.94 1.05
C ASN A 177 22.16 9.28 1.81
N SER A 178 21.87 9.28 3.11
CA SER A 178 21.88 10.51 3.93
C SER A 178 23.10 10.62 4.84
N GLY A 179 23.85 9.52 5.04
CA GLY A 179 24.91 9.42 6.03
C GLY A 179 24.42 9.28 7.47
N ALA A 180 23.10 9.21 7.70
CA ALA A 180 22.52 9.08 9.04
C ALA A 180 22.88 7.75 9.68
N LEU A 181 23.21 7.78 10.97
CA LEU A 181 23.50 6.60 11.81
C LEU A 181 22.38 6.42 12.82
N SER A 182 22.11 5.16 13.20
CA SER A 182 21.32 4.84 14.39
C SER A 182 22.04 5.24 15.67
N ILE A 183 21.34 5.24 16.77
CA ILE A 183 21.99 5.23 18.10
C ILE A 183 22.90 3.99 18.19
N PRO A 184 24.13 4.12 18.73
CA PRO A 184 25.02 2.99 18.91
C PRO A 184 24.39 1.93 19.81
N GLN A 185 24.62 0.70 19.46
CA GLN A 185 24.38 -0.44 20.35
C GLN A 185 25.73 -0.94 20.76
N GLU A 186 26.02 -0.77 22.04
CA GLU A 186 27.30 -1.14 22.68
C GLU A 186 27.21 -2.56 23.22
N ASP A 187 28.27 -3.33 23.04
CA ASP A 187 28.40 -4.66 23.63
C ASP A 187 29.89 -5.00 23.84
N GLU A 188 30.11 -6.05 24.60
CA GLU A 188 31.42 -6.53 25.03
C GLU A 188 31.69 -7.89 24.38
N ALA A 189 32.87 -8.06 23.79
CA ALA A 189 33.38 -9.36 23.37
C ALA A 189 34.47 -9.81 24.37
N TYR A 190 34.20 -10.89 25.11
CA TYR A 190 35.12 -11.50 26.02
C TYR A 190 35.07 -13.01 25.91
N THR A 191 36.25 -13.63 25.79
CA THR A 191 36.37 -15.10 25.63
C THR A 191 35.55 -15.71 24.53
N GLY A 192 35.40 -14.99 23.39
CA GLY A 192 34.86 -15.56 22.16
C GLY A 192 33.90 -14.68 21.39
N ARG A 193 32.79 -14.21 21.94
CA ARG A 193 31.73 -13.53 21.17
C ARG A 193 31.03 -12.43 21.95
N GLY A 194 30.66 -11.36 21.21
CA GLY A 194 29.68 -10.39 21.62
C GLY A 194 28.58 -10.28 20.55
N ASN A 195 27.40 -9.77 20.89
CA ASN A 195 26.29 -9.59 19.98
C ASN A 195 25.63 -8.23 20.21
N ALA A 196 25.56 -7.41 19.19
CA ALA A 196 24.82 -6.15 19.23
C ALA A 196 23.53 -6.23 18.40
N GLY A 197 22.40 -5.91 19.03
CA GLY A 197 21.11 -5.76 18.37
C GLY A 197 21.01 -4.38 17.70
N LEU A 198 20.37 -4.30 16.55
CA LEU A 198 20.14 -3.06 15.81
C LEU A 198 18.64 -2.81 15.69
N ASP A 199 18.16 -1.63 16.09
CA ASP A 199 16.79 -1.18 15.84
C ASP A 199 16.83 0.33 15.56
N ALA A 200 16.38 0.74 14.40
CA ALA A 200 16.39 2.12 13.99
C ALA A 200 15.26 2.42 12.98
N VAL A 201 14.86 3.67 12.92
CA VAL A 201 13.92 4.16 11.91
C VAL A 201 14.54 5.34 11.19
N PHE A 202 14.59 5.27 9.87
CA PHE A 202 15.14 6.33 9.03
C PHE A 202 14.05 6.93 8.13
N PRO A 203 13.94 8.26 8.05
CA PRO A 203 13.17 8.90 7.01
C PRO A 203 13.83 8.65 5.67
N VAL A 204 13.05 8.31 4.66
CA VAL A 204 13.55 8.01 3.31
C VAL A 204 12.76 8.75 2.25
N SER A 205 13.43 9.06 1.14
CA SER A 205 12.81 9.60 -0.06
C SER A 205 12.39 8.48 -1.01
N ALA A 206 11.54 8.80 -1.99
CA ALA A 206 11.24 7.88 -3.08
C ALA A 206 12.53 7.46 -3.82
N GLY A 207 12.58 6.19 -4.22
CA GLY A 207 13.74 5.62 -4.90
C GLY A 207 14.48 4.58 -4.06
N VAL A 208 15.69 4.23 -4.49
CA VAL A 208 16.53 3.26 -3.80
C VAL A 208 17.17 3.88 -2.57
N ASN A 209 16.95 3.24 -1.43
CA ASN A 209 17.57 3.57 -0.15
C ASN A 209 18.44 2.40 0.29
N THR A 210 19.66 2.68 0.67
CA THR A 210 20.71 1.68 0.94
C THR A 210 21.18 1.82 2.39
N PHE A 211 21.34 0.69 3.05
CA PHE A 211 21.72 0.58 4.45
C PHE A 211 22.88 -0.39 4.60
N ASP A 212 23.71 -0.16 5.61
CA ASP A 212 24.75 -1.09 6.03
C ASP A 212 24.88 -1.13 7.57
N ILE A 213 25.71 -2.05 8.05
CA ILE A 213 26.12 -2.14 9.44
C ILE A 213 27.49 -1.48 9.58
N ARG A 214 27.65 -0.58 10.54
CA ARG A 214 28.91 0.01 10.93
C ARG A 214 29.33 -0.57 12.25
N LEU A 215 30.57 -1.07 12.30
CA LEU A 215 31.19 -1.55 13.53
C LEU A 215 32.35 -0.65 13.90
N GLN A 216 32.49 -0.38 15.17
CA GLN A 216 33.58 0.43 15.71
C GLN A 216 34.00 -0.10 17.08
N ARG A 217 35.27 -0.14 17.34
CA ARG A 217 35.80 -0.40 18.66
C ARG A 217 35.91 0.91 19.42
N PHE A 218 35.58 0.91 20.73
CA PHE A 218 35.69 2.11 21.55
C PHE A 218 36.42 1.91 22.85
N GLY A 219 36.77 0.65 23.20
CA GLY A 219 37.53 0.37 24.40
C GLY A 219 38.12 -1.05 24.45
N GLY A 220 38.79 -1.38 25.55
CA GLY A 220 39.27 -2.72 25.83
C GLY A 220 40.71 -3.00 25.42
N GLY A 221 41.13 -4.25 25.60
CA GLY A 221 42.50 -4.73 25.44
C GLY A 221 43.02 -4.80 23.99
N ASN A 222 44.22 -5.35 23.80
CA ASN A 222 44.97 -5.36 22.54
C ASN A 222 44.59 -6.50 21.57
N GLY A 223 43.53 -7.28 21.86
CA GLY A 223 43.10 -8.35 20.96
C GLY A 223 42.47 -7.87 19.65
N LEU A 224 42.24 -8.80 18.75
CA LEU A 224 41.56 -8.52 17.50
C LEU A 224 40.06 -8.78 17.63
N LEU A 225 39.25 -7.86 17.16
CA LEU A 225 37.82 -8.04 16.99
C LEU A 225 37.47 -8.19 15.52
N HIS A 226 36.55 -9.12 15.25
CA HIS A 226 36.07 -9.35 13.88
C HIS A 226 34.55 -9.42 13.87
N GLY A 227 33.89 -8.66 13.00
CA GLY A 227 32.52 -8.94 12.63
C GLY A 227 32.44 -10.31 11.96
N TRP A 228 31.50 -11.17 12.38
CA TRP A 228 31.43 -12.55 11.88
C TRP A 228 30.10 -12.89 11.26
N TRP A 229 29.01 -12.68 11.95
CA TRP A 229 27.64 -12.87 11.42
C TRP A 229 26.82 -11.62 11.61
N GLY A 230 26.03 -11.30 10.62
CA GLY A 230 25.08 -10.20 10.73
C GLY A 230 23.83 -10.46 9.91
N VAL A 231 22.73 -10.00 10.42
CA VAL A 231 21.46 -9.93 9.72
C VAL A 231 20.94 -8.50 9.81
N LEU A 232 20.43 -8.00 8.71
CA LEU A 232 19.74 -6.72 8.66
C LEU A 232 18.44 -6.89 7.90
N THR A 233 17.35 -6.43 8.47
CA THR A 233 16.03 -6.39 7.84
C THR A 233 15.61 -4.95 7.71
N ALA A 234 15.16 -4.56 6.52
CA ALA A 234 14.58 -3.26 6.23
C ALA A 234 13.10 -3.43 5.91
N GLU A 235 12.24 -2.65 6.57
CA GLU A 235 10.81 -2.61 6.33
C GLU A 235 10.39 -1.18 6.01
N TYR A 236 9.84 -0.96 4.81
CA TYR A 236 9.35 0.34 4.39
C TYR A 236 7.90 0.54 4.82
N THR A 237 7.62 1.74 5.33
CA THR A 237 6.27 2.22 5.63
C THR A 237 6.07 3.61 5.03
N PRO A 238 5.04 3.84 4.21
CA PRO A 238 4.76 5.17 3.66
C PRO A 238 4.35 6.14 4.76
N TYR A 239 4.55 7.45 4.54
CA TYR A 239 3.95 8.46 5.39
C TYR A 239 2.43 8.32 5.30
N GLY A 240 1.77 8.07 6.44
CA GLY A 240 0.33 8.13 6.53
C GLY A 240 -0.17 9.56 6.35
N SER A 241 -1.35 9.74 5.78
CA SER A 241 -1.97 11.05 5.57
C SER A 241 -2.30 11.81 6.87
N THR A 242 -2.17 11.18 8.03
CA THR A 242 -2.46 11.73 9.34
C THR A 242 -1.31 11.60 10.35
N GLY A 243 -0.17 11.07 9.92
CA GLY A 243 1.00 10.91 10.77
C GLY A 243 1.85 12.18 10.81
N THR A 244 1.58 13.10 11.70
CA THR A 244 2.58 14.06 12.16
C THR A 244 3.49 13.38 13.18
N GLY A 245 4.15 12.33 12.79
CA GLY A 245 5.28 11.81 13.51
C GLY A 245 6.48 12.68 13.18
N THR A 246 6.70 13.75 13.89
CA THR A 246 8.04 14.30 14.02
C THR A 246 8.84 13.26 14.81
N LEU A 247 9.29 12.21 14.14
CA LEU A 247 10.45 11.50 14.61
C LEU A 247 11.58 12.51 14.50
N SER A 248 11.88 13.15 15.62
CA SER A 248 13.13 13.85 15.81
C SER A 248 14.23 12.79 15.75
N ALA A 249 14.61 12.38 14.54
CA ALA A 249 15.90 11.75 14.32
C ALA A 249 16.97 12.86 14.38
N SER A 250 16.86 13.70 15.36
CA SER A 250 17.94 14.56 15.81
C SER A 250 18.62 13.87 16.99
N GLY A 251 19.10 12.68 16.75
CA GLY A 251 20.40 12.40 17.35
C GLY A 251 21.34 13.42 16.70
N PRO A 252 22.18 14.11 17.44
CA PRO A 252 23.20 14.95 16.82
C PRO A 252 23.89 14.10 15.77
N ALA A 253 24.07 14.63 14.57
CA ALA A 253 25.08 14.09 13.68
C ALA A 253 26.32 14.00 14.58
N VAL A 254 26.72 12.79 14.94
CA VAL A 254 27.94 12.58 15.69
C VAL A 254 29.02 12.94 14.69
N ALA A 255 29.34 14.24 14.68
CA ALA A 255 30.63 14.67 14.20
C ALA A 255 31.61 13.70 14.86
N SER A 256 32.56 13.21 14.09
CA SER A 256 33.66 12.36 14.55
C SER A 256 34.15 12.83 15.93
N GLU A 257 33.51 12.37 16.98
CA GLU A 257 34.01 12.62 18.32
C GLU A 257 35.17 11.69 18.52
N GLY A 258 36.29 12.28 18.82
CA GLY A 258 37.44 11.59 19.34
C GLY A 258 37.07 10.79 20.59
N PRO A 259 37.98 9.98 21.13
CA PRO A 259 37.71 9.02 22.17
C PRO A 259 36.96 9.68 23.35
N ILE A 260 35.75 9.15 23.62
CA ILE A 260 34.97 9.58 24.77
C ILE A 260 35.66 8.97 26.01
N ASP A 261 36.49 9.76 26.68
CA ASP A 261 36.91 9.46 28.05
C ASP A 261 35.69 9.51 28.99
N LYS A 262 34.97 8.41 29.10
CA LYS A 262 34.03 8.20 30.20
C LYS A 262 34.66 7.32 31.25
N GLU A 263 35.26 7.97 32.22
CA GLU A 263 35.50 7.33 33.51
C GLU A 263 34.14 6.98 34.13
N LEU A 264 33.81 5.68 34.14
CA LEU A 264 32.64 5.18 34.88
C LEU A 264 32.89 5.34 36.38
N PRO A 265 31.92 5.78 37.18
CA PRO A 265 32.10 5.81 38.64
C PRO A 265 32.30 4.39 39.14
N LYS A 266 33.41 4.16 39.80
CA LYS A 266 33.69 2.88 40.49
C LYS A 266 32.68 2.67 41.62
N PRO A 267 32.26 1.40 41.85
CA PRO A 267 31.33 1.05 42.92
C PRO A 267 31.86 1.34 44.30
#